data_1a37f06ab2f57b9f3d9afc0661528fa8
#
_entry.id   1a37f06ab2f57b9f3d9afc0661528fa8
#
_cell.length_a   1.000
_cell.length_b   1.000
_cell.length_c   1.000
_cell.angle_alpha   90.00
_cell.angle_beta   90.00
_cell.angle_gamma   90.00
#
_symmetry.space_group_name_H-M   'P 1'
#
loop_
_entity.id
_entity.type
_entity.pdbx_description
1 polymer ?
#
loop_
_entity_poly.entity_id
_entity_poly.type
_entity_poly.pdbx_seq_one_letter_code
_entity_poly.pdbx_strand_id
1 'polypeptide(L)'
;MDYKIYQSKYIIEHQSEIVKQCHQVKENYNGDMTLDYFKYNIFSLTAGYYSFYEIYKELILLVKSELGNRRMWMQAWLNYHNHNQVLGWHNHDWDYHGYISIDPKNTVTEFRDYKIQNKVGQIYFGLGQREHRVVCLDEFSDTRLTIGFDVSLDLMSENGCLGMLPVL
;
A
#
# COMPACT_ATOMS: atom_id res chain seq x y z
N MET A 1 15.89 11.65 1.46
CA MET A 1 14.58 11.82 2.14
C MET A 1 14.41 10.66 3.10
N ASP A 2 14.16 10.92 4.40
CA ASP A 2 13.97 9.80 5.32
C ASP A 2 12.60 9.13 5.15
N TYR A 3 11.55 9.87 5.31
CA TYR A 3 10.18 9.48 5.00
C TYR A 3 9.26 10.69 5.02
N LYS A 4 8.04 10.53 4.49
CA LYS A 4 6.96 11.50 4.58
C LYS A 4 5.64 10.83 4.90
N ILE A 5 4.76 11.59 5.50
CA ILE A 5 3.39 11.18 5.82
C ILE A 5 2.43 12.20 5.22
N TYR A 6 1.46 11.70 4.49
CA TYR A 6 0.40 12.46 3.86
C TYR A 6 -0.95 12.03 4.42
N GLN A 7 -1.97 12.84 4.16
CA GLN A 7 -3.33 12.57 4.59
C GLN A 7 -4.27 12.75 3.39
N SER A 8 -4.86 11.66 2.92
CA SER A 8 -5.89 11.68 1.87
C SER A 8 -7.25 12.01 2.47
N LYS A 9 -7.81 13.13 2.07
CA LYS A 9 -9.21 13.49 2.40
C LYS A 9 -10.18 12.58 1.70
N TYR A 10 -9.87 12.21 0.45
CA TYR A 10 -10.73 11.34 -0.34
C TYR A 10 -10.96 9.99 0.34
N ILE A 11 -9.89 9.34 0.82
CA ILE A 11 -10.01 8.05 1.52
C ILE A 11 -10.83 8.18 2.80
N ILE A 12 -10.66 9.27 3.57
CA ILE A 12 -11.43 9.49 4.79
C ILE A 12 -12.92 9.62 4.47
N GLU A 13 -13.28 10.41 3.46
CA GLU A 13 -14.66 10.70 3.06
C GLU A 13 -15.37 9.47 2.45
N HIS A 14 -14.62 8.60 1.78
CA HIS A 14 -15.15 7.44 1.04
C HIS A 14 -14.74 6.08 1.66
N GLN A 15 -14.26 6.05 2.90
CA GLN A 15 -13.71 4.86 3.53
C GLN A 15 -14.63 3.64 3.42
N SER A 16 -15.91 3.79 3.76
CA SER A 16 -16.87 2.67 3.79
C SER A 16 -17.06 2.02 2.41
N GLU A 17 -17.07 2.82 1.35
CA GLU A 17 -17.14 2.33 -0.03
C GLU A 17 -15.85 1.58 -0.42
N ILE A 18 -14.70 2.17 -0.12
CA ILE A 18 -13.39 1.58 -0.42
C ILE A 18 -13.22 0.24 0.31
N VAL A 19 -13.60 0.17 1.59
CA VAL A 19 -13.58 -1.09 2.37
C VAL A 19 -14.45 -2.16 1.72
N LYS A 20 -15.69 -1.82 1.33
CA LYS A 20 -16.59 -2.74 0.61
C LYS A 20 -15.95 -3.25 -0.69
N GLN A 21 -15.33 -2.37 -1.46
CA GLN A 21 -14.65 -2.74 -2.71
C GLN A 21 -13.41 -3.62 -2.46
N CYS A 22 -12.64 -3.39 -1.38
CA CYS A 22 -11.55 -4.27 -0.98
C CYS A 22 -12.05 -5.71 -0.71
N HIS A 23 -13.17 -5.86 -0.02
CA HIS A 23 -13.78 -7.18 0.21
C HIS A 23 -14.23 -7.83 -1.10
N GLN A 24 -14.90 -7.09 -1.99
CA GLN A 24 -15.32 -7.59 -3.30
C GLN A 24 -14.14 -8.07 -4.16
N VAL A 25 -13.04 -7.31 -4.15
CA VAL A 25 -11.81 -7.72 -4.86
C VAL A 25 -11.26 -9.00 -4.26
N LYS A 26 -11.17 -9.10 -2.94
CA LYS A 26 -10.68 -10.31 -2.25
C LYS A 26 -11.56 -11.53 -2.54
N GLU A 27 -12.87 -11.39 -2.56
CA GLU A 27 -13.81 -12.47 -2.89
C GLU A 27 -13.62 -13.01 -4.31
N ASN A 28 -13.25 -12.13 -5.25
CA ASN A 28 -13.03 -12.49 -6.66
C ASN A 28 -11.58 -12.89 -6.98
N TYR A 29 -10.64 -12.67 -6.07
CA TYR A 29 -9.25 -13.02 -6.26
C TYR A 29 -8.97 -14.43 -5.71
N ASN A 30 -8.54 -15.32 -6.59
CA ASN A 30 -8.20 -16.69 -6.21
C ASN A 30 -6.73 -16.77 -5.76
N GLY A 31 -6.47 -16.44 -4.49
CA GLY A 31 -5.13 -16.47 -3.93
C GLY A 31 -5.00 -15.66 -2.64
N ASP A 32 -3.79 -15.55 -2.13
CA ASP A 32 -3.45 -14.67 -1.01
C ASP A 32 -3.03 -13.29 -1.53
N MET A 33 -3.87 -12.29 -1.32
CA MET A 33 -3.60 -10.95 -1.85
C MET A 33 -2.33 -10.32 -1.29
N THR A 34 -1.95 -10.63 -0.06
CA THR A 34 -0.74 -10.11 0.55
C THR A 34 0.50 -10.83 0.05
N LEU A 35 0.48 -12.18 0.01
CA LEU A 35 1.65 -12.99 -0.38
C LEU A 35 1.83 -13.03 -1.90
N ASP A 36 0.77 -12.85 -2.67
CA ASP A 36 0.79 -12.86 -4.14
C ASP A 36 1.15 -11.50 -4.75
N TYR A 37 1.70 -10.57 -3.98
CA TYR A 37 1.94 -9.19 -4.41
C TYR A 37 2.74 -9.04 -5.71
N PHE A 38 3.60 -10.00 -6.07
CA PHE A 38 4.32 -10.00 -7.36
C PHE A 38 3.47 -10.37 -8.57
N LYS A 39 2.27 -10.95 -8.38
CA LYS A 39 1.46 -11.52 -9.45
C LYS A 39 0.43 -10.53 -10.00
N TYR A 40 0.14 -9.44 -9.31
CA TYR A 40 -0.89 -8.49 -9.69
C TYR A 40 -0.55 -7.06 -9.26
N ASN A 41 -1.28 -6.09 -9.78
CA ASN A 41 -1.33 -4.73 -9.24
C ASN A 41 -2.78 -4.42 -8.85
N ILE A 42 -2.99 -3.95 -7.61
CA ILE A 42 -4.34 -3.69 -7.12
C ILE A 42 -5.08 -2.66 -7.99
N PHE A 43 -4.39 -1.66 -8.50
CA PHE A 43 -4.99 -0.64 -9.36
C PHE A 43 -5.38 -1.18 -10.76
N SER A 44 -4.71 -2.23 -11.25
CA SER A 44 -5.15 -2.94 -12.46
C SER A 44 -6.40 -3.77 -12.20
N LEU A 45 -6.45 -4.51 -11.08
CA LEU A 45 -7.62 -5.32 -10.73
C LEU A 45 -8.85 -4.47 -10.44
N THR A 46 -8.66 -3.25 -9.97
CA THR A 46 -9.72 -2.33 -9.56
C THR A 46 -9.97 -1.21 -10.57
N ALA A 47 -9.50 -1.34 -11.80
CA ALA A 47 -9.63 -0.31 -12.83
C ALA A 47 -11.10 0.10 -13.13
N GLY A 48 -12.07 -0.76 -12.83
CA GLY A 48 -13.51 -0.47 -12.93
C GLY A 48 -14.11 0.28 -11.73
N TYR A 49 -13.36 0.49 -10.64
CA TYR A 49 -13.83 1.19 -9.45
C TYR A 49 -13.32 2.63 -9.42
N TYR A 50 -14.24 3.60 -9.45
CA TYR A 50 -13.87 5.02 -9.47
C TYR A 50 -13.06 5.44 -8.24
N SER A 51 -13.35 4.88 -7.06
CA SER A 51 -12.62 5.20 -5.83
C SER A 51 -11.14 4.76 -5.90
N PHE A 52 -10.84 3.62 -6.50
CA PHE A 52 -9.45 3.18 -6.70
C PHE A 52 -8.72 4.02 -7.76
N TYR A 53 -9.44 4.50 -8.78
CA TYR A 53 -8.87 5.45 -9.74
C TYR A 53 -8.44 6.76 -9.04
N GLU A 54 -9.28 7.32 -8.16
CA GLU A 54 -8.94 8.53 -7.41
C GLU A 54 -7.75 8.32 -6.46
N ILE A 55 -7.71 7.17 -5.75
CA ILE A 55 -6.55 6.81 -4.92
C ILE A 55 -5.27 6.68 -5.78
N TYR A 56 -5.35 6.01 -6.92
CA TYR A 56 -4.22 5.86 -7.83
C TYR A 56 -3.72 7.21 -8.34
N LYS A 57 -4.61 8.08 -8.77
CA LYS A 57 -4.28 9.44 -9.22
C LYS A 57 -3.59 10.26 -8.13
N GLU A 58 -4.12 10.24 -6.90
CA GLU A 58 -3.52 10.91 -5.75
C GLU A 58 -2.11 10.37 -5.48
N LEU A 59 -1.95 9.04 -5.49
CA LEU A 59 -0.65 8.39 -5.27
C LEU A 59 0.38 8.74 -6.35
N ILE A 60 -0.01 8.75 -7.62
CA ILE A 60 0.87 9.16 -8.73
C ILE A 60 1.35 10.61 -8.54
N LEU A 61 0.44 11.53 -8.21
CA LEU A 61 0.79 12.93 -7.95
C LEU A 61 1.75 13.07 -6.76
N LEU A 62 1.51 12.31 -5.69
CA LEU A 62 2.38 12.27 -4.52
C LEU A 62 3.80 11.79 -4.89
N VAL A 63 3.91 10.64 -5.56
CA VAL A 63 5.20 10.06 -5.96
C VAL A 63 5.96 11.03 -6.87
N LYS A 64 5.28 11.66 -7.84
CA LYS A 64 5.89 12.66 -8.71
C LYS A 64 6.32 13.93 -7.96
N SER A 65 5.55 14.36 -6.98
CA SER A 65 5.93 15.54 -6.17
C SER A 65 7.21 15.31 -5.37
N GLU A 66 7.45 14.06 -4.95
CA GLU A 66 8.62 13.70 -4.15
C GLU A 66 9.85 13.33 -4.98
N LEU A 67 9.65 12.65 -6.10
CA LEU A 67 10.76 12.12 -6.90
C LEU A 67 11.00 12.87 -8.22
N GLY A 68 10.16 13.84 -8.54
CA GLY A 68 10.21 14.57 -9.80
C GLY A 68 9.54 13.82 -10.95
N ASN A 69 9.44 14.50 -12.10
CA ASN A 69 8.81 13.95 -13.30
C ASN A 69 9.82 13.13 -14.12
N ARG A 70 10.08 11.91 -13.70
CA ARG A 70 10.96 10.96 -14.38
C ARG A 70 10.27 9.62 -14.58
N ARG A 71 10.86 8.76 -15.39
CA ARG A 71 10.36 7.41 -15.61
C ARG A 71 10.47 6.60 -14.33
N MET A 72 9.38 6.02 -13.90
CA MET A 72 9.27 5.19 -12.71
C MET A 72 8.23 4.10 -12.95
N TRP A 73 8.31 3.04 -12.15
CA TRP A 73 7.31 1.97 -12.10
C TRP A 73 6.83 1.79 -10.68
N MET A 74 5.59 1.38 -10.55
CA MET A 74 4.96 1.15 -9.26
C MET A 74 4.26 -0.19 -9.25
N GLN A 75 4.57 -0.98 -8.24
CA GLN A 75 3.78 -2.14 -7.83
C GLN A 75 2.90 -1.71 -6.66
N ALA A 76 1.67 -2.25 -6.59
CA ALA A 76 0.78 -2.01 -5.46
C ALA A 76 -0.11 -3.24 -5.21
N TRP A 77 -0.32 -3.55 -3.94
CA TRP A 77 -1.08 -4.72 -3.51
C TRP A 77 -1.97 -4.42 -2.31
N LEU A 78 -3.02 -5.23 -2.13
CA LEU A 78 -3.90 -5.15 -0.98
C LEU A 78 -3.38 -6.05 0.15
N ASN A 79 -3.05 -5.46 1.29
CA ASN A 79 -2.87 -6.20 2.53
C ASN A 79 -4.25 -6.45 3.16
N TYR A 80 -4.61 -7.71 3.22
CA TYR A 80 -5.87 -8.21 3.76
C TYR A 80 -5.57 -9.14 4.93
N HIS A 81 -5.52 -8.57 6.15
CA HIS A 81 -5.01 -9.27 7.33
C HIS A 81 -6.05 -9.38 8.44
N ASN A 82 -6.19 -10.57 9.00
CA ASN A 82 -6.81 -10.76 10.32
C ASN A 82 -5.81 -10.38 11.44
N HIS A 83 -6.29 -10.26 12.66
CA HIS A 83 -5.47 -9.84 13.80
C HIS A 83 -4.12 -10.57 13.93
N ASN A 84 -4.09 -11.88 13.70
CA ASN A 84 -2.88 -12.72 13.85
C ASN A 84 -2.03 -12.84 12.57
N GLN A 85 -2.35 -12.11 11.49
CA GLN A 85 -1.68 -12.22 10.20
C GLN A 85 -0.79 -11.00 9.86
N VAL A 86 -0.61 -10.08 10.80
CA VAL A 86 0.23 -8.89 10.55
C VAL A 86 1.70 -9.28 10.33
N LEU A 87 2.35 -8.52 9.45
CA LEU A 87 3.72 -8.79 9.04
C LEU A 87 4.74 -8.47 10.15
N GLY A 88 5.66 -9.41 10.38
CA GLY A 88 6.85 -9.21 11.21
C GLY A 88 7.87 -8.27 10.56
N TRP A 89 9.07 -8.21 11.15
CA TRP A 89 10.16 -7.38 10.61
C TRP A 89 10.52 -7.79 9.19
N HIS A 90 10.46 -6.82 8.25
CA HIS A 90 10.82 -6.97 6.84
C HIS A 90 11.20 -5.62 6.23
N ASN A 91 11.78 -5.65 5.05
CA ASN A 91 12.08 -4.51 4.19
C ASN A 91 11.69 -4.84 2.74
N HIS A 92 11.87 -3.89 1.85
CA HIS A 92 11.59 -4.03 0.43
C HIS A 92 12.87 -3.74 -0.39
N ASP A 93 13.13 -4.58 -1.40
CA ASP A 93 14.32 -4.46 -2.27
C ASP A 93 14.19 -3.36 -3.35
N TRP A 94 13.12 -2.57 -3.28
CA TRP A 94 12.82 -1.47 -4.20
C TRP A 94 13.39 -0.15 -3.71
N ASP A 95 13.53 0.84 -4.61
CA ASP A 95 14.08 2.16 -4.25
C ASP A 95 13.25 2.84 -3.17
N TYR A 96 11.92 2.78 -3.29
CA TYR A 96 10.98 3.36 -2.33
C TYR A 96 9.85 2.39 -2.01
N HIS A 97 9.35 2.52 -0.79
CA HIS A 97 8.19 1.80 -0.28
C HIS A 97 7.20 2.76 0.35
N GLY A 98 5.93 2.40 0.28
CA GLY A 98 4.88 3.11 0.98
C GLY A 98 3.69 2.24 1.30
N TYR A 99 2.79 2.78 2.10
CA TYR A 99 1.50 2.15 2.35
C TYR A 99 0.40 3.20 2.55
N ILE A 100 -0.80 2.82 2.18
CA ILE A 100 -2.04 3.59 2.32
C ILE A 100 -2.92 2.89 3.34
N SER A 101 -3.32 3.58 4.39
CA SER A 101 -4.18 3.07 5.45
C SER A 101 -5.65 3.26 5.09
N ILE A 102 -6.33 2.17 4.72
CA ILE A 102 -7.77 2.17 4.39
C ILE A 102 -8.61 1.91 5.64
N ASP A 103 -8.38 0.78 6.28
CA ASP A 103 -8.93 0.40 7.59
C ASP A 103 -7.82 -0.22 8.44
N PRO A 104 -6.96 0.63 9.01
CA PRO A 104 -5.73 0.16 9.67
C PRO A 104 -5.97 -0.49 11.03
N LYS A 105 -7.18 -0.43 11.58
CA LYS A 105 -7.48 -0.79 12.96
C LYS A 105 -6.60 0.01 13.94
N ASN A 106 -6.56 -0.38 15.19
CA ASN A 106 -5.63 0.23 16.15
C ASN A 106 -4.25 -0.43 16.03
N THR A 107 -3.48 -0.01 15.01
CA THR A 107 -2.17 -0.56 14.72
C THR A 107 -1.10 0.52 14.63
N VAL A 108 0.14 0.10 14.87
CA VAL A 108 1.35 0.91 14.72
C VAL A 108 2.25 0.24 13.69
N THR A 109 2.82 1.02 12.78
CA THR A 109 3.98 0.59 12.00
C THR A 109 5.23 1.01 12.75
N GLU A 110 6.01 0.02 13.19
CA GLU A 110 7.29 0.22 13.86
C GLU A 110 8.42 0.13 12.87
N PHE A 111 9.28 1.13 12.85
CA PHE A 111 10.61 1.13 12.23
C PHE A 111 11.66 0.94 13.34
N ARG A 112 12.92 0.73 12.98
CA ARG A 112 13.98 0.52 13.99
C ARG A 112 14.20 1.72 14.88
N ASP A 113 13.93 2.91 14.37
CA ASP A 113 14.24 4.21 14.99
C ASP A 113 13.00 5.07 15.35
N TYR A 114 11.81 4.72 14.83
CA TYR A 114 10.56 5.44 15.12
C TYR A 114 9.32 4.56 14.94
N LYS A 115 8.15 5.10 15.33
CA LYS A 115 6.85 4.43 15.20
C LYS A 115 5.84 5.41 14.62
N ILE A 116 4.92 4.86 13.83
CA ILE A 116 3.82 5.60 13.20
C ILE A 116 2.50 4.96 13.63
N GLN A 117 1.66 5.74 14.33
CA GLN A 117 0.28 5.33 14.58
C GLN A 117 -0.48 5.38 13.25
N ASN A 118 -1.01 4.25 12.81
CA ASN A 118 -1.74 4.17 11.57
C ASN A 118 -3.15 4.79 11.71
N LYS A 119 -3.51 5.66 10.77
CA LYS A 119 -4.80 6.36 10.76
C LYS A 119 -5.44 6.24 9.37
N VAL A 120 -6.75 6.20 9.31
CA VAL A 120 -7.50 6.18 8.04
C VAL A 120 -7.07 7.34 7.14
N GLY A 121 -6.84 7.04 5.87
CA GLY A 121 -6.38 8.00 4.86
C GLY A 121 -4.91 8.38 4.95
N GLN A 122 -4.17 7.86 5.92
CA GLN A 122 -2.73 8.13 6.04
C GLN A 122 -1.95 7.37 4.95
N ILE A 123 -1.03 8.09 4.31
CA ILE A 123 -0.10 7.54 3.31
C ILE A 123 1.31 7.76 3.82
N TYR A 124 2.04 6.68 4.05
CA TYR A 124 3.48 6.68 4.31
C TYR A 124 4.23 6.54 2.99
N PHE A 125 5.35 7.26 2.84
CA PHE A 125 6.28 7.12 1.72
C PHE A 125 7.72 7.33 2.19
N GLY A 126 8.61 6.37 1.94
CA GLY A 126 10.00 6.41 2.36
C GLY A 126 10.90 5.46 1.55
N LEU A 127 12.14 5.26 2.01
CA LEU A 127 13.09 4.33 1.37
C LEU A 127 12.63 2.88 1.55
N GLY A 128 12.75 2.06 0.49
CA GLY A 128 12.34 0.65 0.51
C GLY A 128 13.09 -0.21 1.52
N GLN A 129 14.38 0.02 1.69
CA GLN A 129 15.24 -0.78 2.58
C GLN A 129 15.02 -0.52 4.08
N ARG A 130 14.11 0.37 4.47
CA ARG A 130 13.80 0.58 5.89
C ARG A 130 13.04 -0.60 6.47
N GLU A 131 13.68 -1.32 7.38
CA GLU A 131 13.03 -2.41 8.11
C GLU A 131 11.87 -1.89 8.96
N HIS A 132 10.73 -2.54 8.83
CA HIS A 132 9.53 -2.23 9.57
C HIS A 132 8.69 -3.47 9.85
N ARG A 133 7.77 -3.32 10.79
CA ARG A 133 6.73 -4.31 11.11
C ARG A 133 5.43 -3.62 11.50
N VAL A 134 4.33 -4.37 11.48
CA VAL A 134 3.04 -3.91 12.00
C VAL A 134 2.79 -4.53 13.36
N VAL A 135 2.34 -3.73 14.32
CA VAL A 135 1.95 -4.17 15.66
C VAL A 135 0.49 -3.80 15.88
N CYS A 136 -0.34 -4.79 16.25
CA CYS A 136 -1.70 -4.57 16.71
C CYS A 136 -1.67 -4.17 18.18
N LEU A 137 -2.32 -3.05 18.52
CA LEU A 137 -2.43 -2.59 19.91
C LEU A 137 -3.66 -3.18 20.59
N ASP A 138 -4.71 -3.46 19.84
CA ASP A 138 -5.95 -4.07 20.29
C ASP A 138 -6.31 -5.26 19.41
N GLU A 139 -7.07 -6.20 19.98
CA GLU A 139 -7.68 -7.28 19.20
C GLU A 139 -8.81 -6.74 18.31
N PHE A 140 -8.97 -7.34 17.14
CA PHE A 140 -10.09 -7.09 16.22
C PHE A 140 -10.54 -8.39 15.57
N SER A 141 -11.84 -8.51 15.34
CA SER A 141 -12.48 -9.72 14.79
C SER A 141 -12.69 -9.69 13.29
N ASP A 142 -12.57 -8.51 12.68
CA ASP A 142 -12.73 -8.26 11.25
C ASP A 142 -11.36 -8.19 10.54
N THR A 143 -11.24 -7.39 9.48
CA THR A 143 -10.04 -7.35 8.63
C THR A 143 -9.38 -5.98 8.66
N ARG A 144 -8.07 -5.95 8.85
CA ARG A 144 -7.22 -4.80 8.62
C ARG A 144 -6.94 -4.67 7.12
N LEU A 145 -7.15 -3.47 6.57
CA LEU A 145 -6.98 -3.17 5.15
C LEU A 145 -5.98 -2.03 4.94
N THR A 146 -4.90 -2.32 4.20
CA THR A 146 -3.97 -1.32 3.70
C THR A 146 -3.56 -1.65 2.27
N ILE A 147 -3.21 -0.65 1.47
CA ILE A 147 -2.57 -0.86 0.18
C ILE A 147 -1.08 -0.61 0.38
N GLY A 148 -0.24 -1.65 0.22
CA GLY A 148 1.20 -1.51 0.09
C GLY A 148 1.56 -1.10 -1.33
N PHE A 149 2.63 -0.33 -1.48
CA PHE A 149 3.17 -0.03 -2.81
C PHE A 149 4.69 0.15 -2.76
N ASP A 150 5.34 -0.26 -3.84
CA ASP A 150 6.76 -0.08 -4.08
C ASP A 150 6.97 0.73 -5.35
N VAL A 151 8.00 1.57 -5.37
CA VAL A 151 8.38 2.37 -6.53
C VAL A 151 9.81 2.03 -6.91
N SER A 152 10.01 1.71 -8.20
CA SER A 152 11.32 1.50 -8.80
C SER A 152 11.64 2.58 -9.82
N LEU A 153 12.88 3.04 -9.81
CA LEU A 153 13.43 3.98 -10.78
C LEU A 153 13.89 3.29 -12.06
N ASP A 154 14.16 2.00 -11.98
CA ASP A 154 14.57 1.15 -13.09
C ASP A 154 13.61 -0.02 -13.26
N LEU A 155 13.24 -0.33 -14.53
CA LEU A 155 12.44 -1.51 -14.80
C LEU A 155 13.32 -2.76 -14.63
N MET A 156 13.13 -3.47 -13.54
CA MET A 156 13.76 -4.74 -13.27
C MET A 156 13.09 -5.84 -14.10
N SER A 157 13.50 -5.99 -15.34
CA SER A 157 12.94 -6.97 -16.28
C SER A 157 13.21 -8.44 -15.91
N GLU A 158 14.16 -8.69 -15.00
CA GLU A 158 14.63 -10.03 -14.69
C GLU A 158 13.91 -10.72 -13.53
N ASN A 159 13.15 -9.99 -12.71
CA ASN A 159 12.56 -10.55 -11.48
C ASN A 159 11.10 -11.01 -11.61
N GLY A 160 10.57 -11.10 -12.83
CA GLY A 160 9.24 -11.67 -13.07
C GLY A 160 8.09 -10.94 -12.37
N CYS A 161 8.26 -9.69 -11.96
CA CYS A 161 7.20 -8.90 -11.36
C CYS A 161 6.19 -8.48 -12.43
N LEU A 162 5.04 -9.18 -12.47
CA LEU A 162 3.96 -8.92 -13.41
C LEU A 162 3.08 -7.73 -13.01
N GLY A 163 3.25 -7.23 -11.78
CA GLY A 163 2.38 -6.20 -11.19
C GLY A 163 2.86 -4.75 -11.38
N MET A 164 3.94 -4.50 -12.14
CA MET A 164 4.46 -3.15 -12.33
C MET A 164 3.65 -2.33 -13.32
N LEU A 165 3.21 -1.13 -12.88
CA LEU A 165 2.60 -0.11 -13.73
C LEU A 165 3.54 1.08 -13.91
N PRO A 166 3.59 1.71 -15.10
CA PRO A 166 4.35 2.93 -15.29
C PRO A 166 3.71 4.09 -14.51
N VAL A 167 4.54 4.90 -13.88
CA VAL A 167 4.16 6.17 -13.26
C VAL A 167 4.45 7.28 -14.29
N LEU A 168 3.44 7.66 -15.06
CA LEU A 168 3.53 8.60 -16.19
C LEU A 168 3.20 10.03 -15.79
#